data_5708d163acc17972efdf91ce3fe5999a
#
_entry.id   5708d163acc17972efdf91ce3fe5999a
#
_cell.length_a   1.000
_cell.length_b   1.000
_cell.length_c   1.000
_cell.angle_alpha   90.00
_cell.angle_beta   90.00
_cell.angle_gamma   90.00
#
_symmetry.space_group_name_H-M   'P 1'
#
loop_
_entity.id
_entity.type
_entity.pdbx_description
1 polymer ?
#
loop_
_entity_poly.entity_id
_entity_poly.type
_entity_poly.pdbx_seq_one_letter_code
_entity_poly.pdbx_strand_id
1 'polypeptide(L)'
;TGAEEFRARDLFYALWIPDLFMKRVENDESWTLMSEHECPGLSDNYGEAFEKLYTKYEKLHPRLEKIQARTLMSKIIEAQIESGQPYMLYKDAINEKSNQKNIGVIKSSNLCAEIVEYSVKDETAVCNLASIALPKFVNKKEKKYNYKRLYETAKLATKNLDQVIDINFYPTDKTKKSNNLHRPIGLGVQGLSDVFFILQLPHESKKAAEINKRIFE
;
A
#
# COMPACT_ATOMS: atom_id res chain seq x y z
N THR A 1 -17.55 15.10 14.52
CA THR A 1 -18.09 16.31 15.15
C THR A 1 -17.79 16.31 16.65
N GLY A 2 -16.64 16.77 17.06
CA GLY A 2 -16.24 16.99 18.44
C GLY A 2 -15.60 18.37 18.56
N ALA A 3 -15.39 18.84 19.80
CA ALA A 3 -14.61 20.05 20.02
C ALA A 3 -13.22 19.89 19.39
N GLU A 4 -12.69 20.97 18.80
CA GLU A 4 -11.42 20.95 18.07
C GLU A 4 -10.25 20.41 18.91
N GLU A 5 -10.26 20.68 20.21
CA GLU A 5 -9.27 20.21 21.19
C GLU A 5 -9.20 18.68 21.34
N PHE A 6 -10.27 17.95 20.95
CA PHE A 6 -10.31 16.48 20.98
C PHE A 6 -10.04 15.85 19.61
N ARG A 7 -9.76 16.64 18.58
CA ARG A 7 -9.44 16.12 17.26
C ARG A 7 -7.94 15.80 17.14
N ALA A 8 -7.65 14.56 16.83
CA ALA A 8 -6.26 14.09 16.61
C ALA A 8 -5.77 14.47 15.21
N ARG A 9 -5.61 15.77 14.94
CA ARG A 9 -5.25 16.28 13.61
C ARG A 9 -3.83 15.91 13.16
N ASP A 10 -2.94 15.62 14.11
CA ASP A 10 -1.56 15.23 13.82
C ASP A 10 -1.38 13.71 13.67
N LEU A 11 -2.46 12.92 13.78
CA LEU A 11 -2.44 11.51 13.47
C LEU A 11 -2.83 11.28 12.00
N PHE A 12 -2.14 10.33 11.37
CA PHE A 12 -2.46 9.89 10.02
C PHE A 12 -3.32 8.63 10.09
N TYR A 13 -4.48 8.67 9.44
CA TYR A 13 -5.45 7.59 9.43
C TYR A 13 -5.50 6.92 8.08
N ALA A 14 -5.66 5.59 8.09
CA ALA A 14 -5.93 4.81 6.90
C ALA A 14 -7.16 3.91 7.13
N LEU A 15 -7.93 3.71 6.07
CA LEU A 15 -9.01 2.75 6.03
C LEU A 15 -8.57 1.52 5.24
N TRP A 16 -8.81 0.35 5.80
CA TRP A 16 -8.52 -0.96 5.17
C TRP A 16 -9.79 -1.48 4.53
N ILE A 17 -10.04 -1.11 3.26
CA ILE A 17 -11.34 -1.19 2.59
C ILE A 17 -11.48 -2.51 1.84
N PRO A 18 -12.48 -3.36 2.17
CA PRO A 18 -12.79 -4.54 1.38
C PRO A 18 -13.59 -4.20 0.12
N ASP A 19 -13.48 -5.01 -0.91
CA ASP A 19 -14.24 -4.86 -2.16
C ASP A 19 -15.75 -4.87 -1.93
N LEU A 20 -16.21 -5.64 -0.94
CA LEU A 20 -17.62 -5.67 -0.56
C LEU A 20 -18.17 -4.28 -0.20
N PHE A 21 -17.37 -3.44 0.50
CA PHE A 21 -17.79 -2.07 0.81
C PHE A 21 -17.98 -1.25 -0.46
N MET A 22 -17.04 -1.35 -1.41
CA MET A 22 -17.12 -0.61 -2.68
C MET A 22 -18.30 -1.08 -3.53
N LYS A 23 -18.59 -2.39 -3.58
CA LYS A 23 -19.79 -2.94 -4.23
C LYS A 23 -21.07 -2.36 -3.61
N ARG A 24 -21.13 -2.24 -2.28
CA ARG A 24 -22.29 -1.66 -1.59
C ARG A 24 -22.43 -0.15 -1.79
N VAL A 25 -21.33 0.56 -1.95
CA VAL A 25 -21.35 1.98 -2.36
C VAL A 25 -21.93 2.12 -3.77
N GLU A 26 -21.49 1.29 -4.70
CA GLU A 26 -21.99 1.29 -6.10
C GLU A 26 -23.49 0.99 -6.18
N ASN A 27 -23.94 -0.02 -5.44
CA ASN A 27 -25.33 -0.49 -5.44
C ASN A 27 -26.24 0.28 -4.46
N ASP A 28 -25.73 1.26 -3.73
CA ASP A 28 -26.45 2.03 -2.70
C ASP A 28 -27.05 1.14 -1.59
N GLU A 29 -26.29 0.17 -1.12
CA GLU A 29 -26.67 -0.77 -0.07
C GLU A 29 -26.25 -0.28 1.33
N SER A 30 -26.78 -0.92 2.37
CA SER A 30 -26.38 -0.64 3.75
C SER A 30 -25.06 -1.31 4.12
N TRP A 31 -24.25 -0.65 4.94
CA TRP A 31 -23.06 -1.18 5.58
C TRP A 31 -23.29 -1.36 7.06
N THR A 32 -23.07 -2.55 7.60
CA THR A 32 -23.25 -2.86 9.03
C THR A 32 -21.96 -2.58 9.78
N LEU A 33 -22.05 -1.81 10.86
CA LEU A 33 -20.91 -1.52 11.72
C LEU A 33 -20.66 -2.71 12.64
N MET A 34 -19.46 -3.30 12.56
CA MET A 34 -19.08 -4.48 13.31
C MET A 34 -17.79 -4.22 14.10
N SER A 35 -17.72 -4.75 15.32
CA SER A 35 -16.49 -4.80 16.09
C SER A 35 -15.84 -6.18 15.96
N GLU A 36 -14.51 -6.24 15.99
CA GLU A 36 -13.77 -7.53 15.93
C GLU A 36 -14.05 -8.40 17.16
N HIS A 37 -14.48 -7.80 18.27
CA HIS A 37 -14.88 -8.52 19.48
C HIS A 37 -16.19 -9.31 19.28
N GLU A 38 -17.18 -8.70 18.64
CA GLU A 38 -18.50 -9.33 18.39
C GLU A 38 -18.48 -10.18 17.12
N CYS A 39 -17.66 -9.83 16.15
CA CYS A 39 -17.56 -10.45 14.84
C CYS A 39 -16.10 -10.82 14.52
N PRO A 40 -15.51 -11.76 15.27
CA PRO A 40 -14.10 -12.10 15.15
C PRO A 40 -13.73 -12.69 13.79
N GLY A 41 -12.48 -12.46 13.38
CA GLY A 41 -11.89 -13.05 12.17
C GLY A 41 -12.13 -12.24 10.89
N LEU A 42 -12.81 -11.09 10.96
CA LEU A 42 -12.97 -10.21 9.80
C LEU A 42 -11.63 -9.64 9.33
N SER A 43 -10.72 -9.36 10.26
CA SER A 43 -9.36 -8.91 9.95
C SER A 43 -8.47 -9.99 9.33
N ASP A 44 -8.78 -11.26 9.58
CA ASP A 44 -8.01 -12.42 9.11
C ASP A 44 -8.44 -12.91 7.73
N ASN A 45 -9.50 -12.33 7.17
CA ASN A 45 -10.07 -12.75 5.90
C ASN A 45 -10.11 -11.61 4.89
N TYR A 46 -10.02 -11.94 3.59
CA TYR A 46 -10.18 -11.00 2.48
C TYR A 46 -10.94 -11.66 1.32
N GLY A 47 -11.35 -10.90 0.31
CA GLY A 47 -12.09 -11.37 -0.85
C GLY A 47 -13.38 -12.10 -0.48
N GLU A 48 -13.67 -13.21 -1.16
CA GLU A 48 -14.88 -14.00 -0.93
C GLU A 48 -15.01 -14.54 0.50
N ALA A 49 -13.90 -14.89 1.15
CA ALA A 49 -13.92 -15.37 2.52
C ALA A 49 -14.40 -14.30 3.50
N PHE A 50 -13.93 -13.05 3.30
CA PHE A 50 -14.41 -11.90 4.04
C PHE A 50 -15.91 -11.65 3.78
N GLU A 51 -16.34 -11.65 2.52
CA GLU A 51 -17.73 -11.40 2.14
C GLU A 51 -18.67 -12.43 2.76
N LYS A 52 -18.33 -13.72 2.71
CA LYS A 52 -19.09 -14.81 3.33
C LYS A 52 -19.18 -14.64 4.86
N LEU A 53 -18.07 -14.32 5.51
CA LEU A 53 -18.03 -14.13 6.97
C LEU A 53 -18.82 -12.90 7.39
N TYR A 54 -18.64 -11.77 6.70
CA TYR A 54 -19.34 -10.53 6.97
C TYR A 54 -20.87 -10.69 6.84
N THR A 55 -21.33 -11.26 5.74
CA THR A 55 -22.77 -11.51 5.51
C THR A 55 -23.37 -12.53 6.47
N LYS A 56 -22.55 -13.49 6.94
CA LYS A 56 -22.96 -14.40 8.02
C LYS A 56 -23.22 -13.63 9.32
N TYR A 57 -22.32 -12.71 9.70
CA TYR A 57 -22.48 -11.89 10.90
C TYR A 57 -23.67 -10.94 10.82
N GLU A 58 -23.97 -10.38 9.66
CA GLU A 58 -25.18 -9.57 9.45
C GLU A 58 -26.46 -10.34 9.77
N LYS A 59 -26.50 -11.64 9.42
CA LYS A 59 -27.64 -12.52 9.72
C LYS A 59 -27.71 -12.92 11.19
N LEU A 60 -26.56 -13.13 11.82
CA LEU A 60 -26.46 -13.52 13.21
C LEU A 60 -26.77 -12.37 14.18
N HIS A 61 -26.40 -11.14 13.78
CA HIS A 61 -26.52 -9.94 14.59
C HIS A 61 -27.37 -8.86 13.92
N PRO A 62 -28.69 -9.10 13.69
CA PRO A 62 -29.54 -8.19 12.93
C PRO A 62 -29.77 -6.81 13.60
N ARG A 63 -29.38 -6.67 14.88
CA ARG A 63 -29.51 -5.44 15.67
C ARG A 63 -28.29 -4.52 15.58
N LEU A 64 -27.22 -4.93 14.94
CA LEU A 64 -26.06 -4.07 14.74
C LEU A 64 -26.44 -2.83 13.92
N GLU A 65 -25.80 -1.73 14.26
CA GLU A 65 -26.01 -0.45 13.57
C GLU A 65 -25.66 -0.57 12.09
N LYS A 66 -26.51 0.03 11.26
CA LYS A 66 -26.32 0.08 9.80
C LYS A 66 -26.30 1.53 9.34
N ILE A 67 -25.40 1.81 8.42
CA ILE A 67 -25.32 3.08 7.73
C ILE A 67 -25.38 2.85 6.22
N GLN A 68 -25.97 3.78 5.48
CA GLN A 68 -25.92 3.71 4.01
C GLN A 68 -24.47 3.84 3.53
N ALA A 69 -23.99 2.89 2.72
CA ALA A 69 -22.58 2.85 2.29
C ALA A 69 -22.17 4.13 1.53
N ARG A 70 -23.05 4.70 0.71
CA ARG A 70 -22.81 5.99 0.04
C ARG A 70 -22.69 7.14 1.02
N THR A 71 -23.50 7.15 2.08
CA THR A 71 -23.42 8.19 3.13
C THR A 71 -22.08 8.11 3.84
N LEU A 72 -21.59 6.90 4.16
CA LEU A 72 -20.28 6.71 4.76
C LEU A 72 -19.17 7.15 3.81
N MET A 73 -19.26 6.77 2.52
CA MET A 73 -18.29 7.17 1.50
C MET A 73 -18.24 8.68 1.32
N SER A 74 -19.39 9.37 1.31
CA SER A 74 -19.43 10.84 1.25
C SER A 74 -18.71 11.48 2.43
N LYS A 75 -18.91 10.97 3.65
CA LYS A 75 -18.18 11.45 4.85
C LYS A 75 -16.68 11.21 4.76
N ILE A 76 -16.25 10.09 4.20
CA ILE A 76 -14.82 9.81 3.94
C ILE A 76 -14.25 10.87 2.98
N ILE A 77 -14.94 11.14 1.88
CA ILE A 77 -14.50 12.12 0.88
C ILE A 77 -14.47 13.54 1.47
N GLU A 78 -15.49 13.92 2.25
CA GLU A 78 -15.51 15.21 2.95
C GLU A 78 -14.28 15.37 3.87
N ALA A 79 -13.96 14.32 4.65
CA ALA A 79 -12.78 14.32 5.50
C ALA A 79 -11.47 14.44 4.70
N GLN A 80 -11.40 13.77 3.54
CA GLN A 80 -10.23 13.87 2.65
C GLN A 80 -10.07 15.26 2.03
N ILE A 81 -11.16 15.93 1.67
CA ILE A 81 -11.12 17.31 1.17
C ILE A 81 -10.64 18.27 2.28
N GLU A 82 -11.10 18.06 3.51
CA GLU A 82 -10.72 18.91 4.65
C GLU A 82 -9.26 18.71 5.09
N SER A 83 -8.78 17.47 5.14
CA SER A 83 -7.54 17.11 5.83
C SER A 83 -6.54 16.28 5.02
N GLY A 84 -6.92 15.80 3.84
CA GLY A 84 -6.13 14.81 3.06
C GLY A 84 -6.23 13.38 3.62
N GLN A 85 -7.00 13.15 4.65
CA GLN A 85 -7.15 11.87 5.36
C GLN A 85 -8.63 11.48 5.50
N PRO A 86 -8.91 10.18 5.70
CA PRO A 86 -8.03 9.02 5.79
C PRO A 86 -7.47 8.57 4.43
N TYR A 87 -6.33 7.86 4.41
CA TYR A 87 -5.89 7.12 3.23
C TYR A 87 -6.86 5.98 2.95
N MET A 88 -7.05 5.67 1.66
CA MET A 88 -7.88 4.53 1.24
C MET A 88 -6.98 3.41 0.74
N LEU A 89 -6.92 2.31 1.47
CA LEU A 89 -6.14 1.12 1.14
C LEU A 89 -7.09 -0.05 0.88
N TYR A 90 -6.93 -0.68 -0.27
CA TYR A 90 -7.84 -1.73 -0.75
C TYR A 90 -7.36 -3.11 -0.29
N LYS A 91 -7.97 -3.60 0.78
CA LYS A 91 -7.64 -4.82 1.49
C LYS A 91 -7.51 -6.04 0.56
N ASP A 92 -8.50 -6.27 -0.29
CA ASP A 92 -8.58 -7.48 -1.08
C ASP A 92 -7.53 -7.50 -2.19
N ALA A 93 -7.42 -6.42 -2.96
CA ALA A 93 -6.41 -6.28 -4.01
C ALA A 93 -4.97 -6.37 -3.46
N ILE A 94 -4.71 -5.76 -2.30
CA ILE A 94 -3.41 -5.81 -1.64
C ILE A 94 -3.04 -7.25 -1.27
N ASN A 95 -3.95 -7.97 -0.61
CA ASN A 95 -3.68 -9.34 -0.19
C ASN A 95 -3.57 -10.30 -1.37
N GLU A 96 -4.38 -10.14 -2.41
CA GLU A 96 -4.32 -10.98 -3.60
C GLU A 96 -3.01 -10.81 -4.37
N LYS A 97 -2.50 -9.57 -4.47
CA LYS A 97 -1.27 -9.25 -5.19
C LYS A 97 0.01 -9.39 -4.36
N SER A 98 -0.10 -9.54 -3.06
CA SER A 98 1.07 -9.62 -2.18
C SER A 98 1.97 -10.80 -2.51
N ASN A 99 3.28 -10.55 -2.55
CA ASN A 99 4.30 -11.59 -2.64
C ASN A 99 4.39 -12.44 -1.37
N GLN A 100 3.78 -12.01 -0.26
CA GLN A 100 3.78 -12.69 1.03
C GLN A 100 2.43 -13.38 1.35
N LYS A 101 1.50 -13.46 0.42
CA LYS A 101 0.18 -14.08 0.64
C LYS A 101 0.23 -15.56 1.06
N ASN A 102 1.33 -16.25 0.75
CA ASN A 102 1.58 -17.63 1.20
C ASN A 102 1.98 -17.71 2.69
N ILE A 103 2.33 -16.60 3.32
CA ILE A 103 2.72 -16.54 4.74
C ILE A 103 1.50 -16.23 5.60
N GLY A 104 0.66 -15.28 5.15
CA GLY A 104 -0.54 -14.88 5.87
C GLY A 104 -1.20 -13.63 5.32
N VAL A 105 -2.22 -13.13 6.02
CA VAL A 105 -3.00 -11.97 5.63
C VAL A 105 -2.33 -10.69 6.07
N ILE A 106 -2.19 -9.73 5.16
CA ILE A 106 -1.72 -8.38 5.44
C ILE A 106 -2.89 -7.56 5.97
N LYS A 107 -2.69 -6.91 7.12
CA LYS A 107 -3.75 -6.23 7.88
C LYS A 107 -3.59 -4.72 7.96
N SER A 108 -2.45 -4.18 7.60
CA SER A 108 -2.17 -2.74 7.63
C SER A 108 -1.01 -2.36 6.72
N SER A 109 -0.74 -1.06 6.65
CA SER A 109 0.40 -0.47 5.97
C SER A 109 1.16 0.45 6.94
N ASN A 110 2.16 1.15 6.46
CA ASN A 110 2.93 2.14 7.20
C ASN A 110 2.36 3.57 7.03
N LEU A 111 3.02 4.56 7.62
CA LEU A 111 2.63 5.97 7.57
C LEU A 111 2.43 6.51 6.15
N CYS A 112 3.35 6.19 5.23
CA CYS A 112 3.30 6.69 3.85
C CYS A 112 2.50 5.79 2.91
N ALA A 113 1.96 4.66 3.39
CA ALA A 113 1.13 3.70 2.69
C ALA A 113 1.81 2.92 1.54
N GLU A 114 3.13 3.02 1.39
CA GLU A 114 3.88 2.30 0.36
C GLU A 114 4.26 0.87 0.75
N ILE A 115 4.24 0.54 2.05
CA ILE A 115 4.63 -0.78 2.55
C ILE A 115 3.41 -1.61 2.87
N VAL A 116 3.33 -2.79 2.28
CA VAL A 116 2.29 -3.79 2.53
C VAL A 116 2.96 -5.15 2.76
N GLU A 117 3.39 -5.36 4.00
CA GLU A 117 4.13 -6.53 4.43
C GLU A 117 3.38 -7.27 5.54
N TYR A 118 3.64 -8.58 5.64
CA TYR A 118 3.10 -9.42 6.70
C TYR A 118 3.65 -8.99 8.06
N SER A 119 2.75 -8.73 9.00
CA SER A 119 3.08 -8.33 10.37
C SER A 119 2.08 -8.96 11.34
N VAL A 120 2.59 -9.60 12.40
CA VAL A 120 1.79 -10.28 13.41
C VAL A 120 2.36 -10.04 14.80
N LYS A 121 1.73 -10.64 15.83
CA LYS A 121 2.12 -10.45 17.24
C LYS A 121 3.61 -10.65 17.51
N ASP A 122 4.24 -11.62 16.83
CA ASP A 122 5.63 -12.02 17.08
C ASP A 122 6.61 -11.62 15.96
N GLU A 123 6.10 -10.93 14.94
CA GLU A 123 6.87 -10.43 13.81
C GLU A 123 6.36 -9.04 13.42
N THR A 124 7.25 -8.05 13.51
CA THR A 124 6.95 -6.68 13.09
C THR A 124 7.67 -6.42 11.78
N ALA A 125 6.92 -6.12 10.73
CA ALA A 125 7.47 -5.82 9.40
C ALA A 125 8.44 -4.64 9.44
N VAL A 126 9.50 -4.73 8.64
CA VAL A 126 10.53 -3.70 8.48
C VAL A 126 10.79 -3.52 7.00
N CYS A 127 10.83 -2.29 6.54
CA CYS A 127 11.17 -1.96 5.17
C CYS A 127 12.62 -1.48 5.03
N ASN A 128 13.30 -1.93 3.96
CA ASN A 128 14.65 -1.50 3.60
C ASN A 128 14.56 -0.86 2.22
N LEU A 129 14.72 0.46 2.15
CA LEU A 129 14.35 1.25 0.99
C LEU A 129 15.56 1.92 0.33
N ALA A 130 15.53 2.00 -1.02
CA ALA A 130 16.39 2.84 -1.81
C ALA A 130 15.63 3.40 -3.03
N SER A 131 16.18 4.43 -3.66
CA SER A 131 15.58 5.06 -4.83
C SER A 131 16.65 5.41 -5.86
N ILE A 132 16.41 5.04 -7.13
CA ILE A 132 17.32 5.28 -8.25
C ILE A 132 16.91 6.55 -9.00
N ALA A 133 17.85 7.49 -9.16
CA ALA A 133 17.65 8.72 -9.93
C ALA A 133 17.74 8.44 -11.43
N LEU A 134 16.62 8.19 -12.09
CA LEU A 134 16.52 7.81 -13.51
C LEU A 134 17.19 8.80 -14.48
N PRO A 135 17.19 10.14 -14.27
CA PRO A 135 17.84 11.07 -15.19
C PRO A 135 19.34 10.88 -15.33
N LYS A 136 20.00 10.22 -14.37
CA LYS A 136 21.45 9.92 -14.42
C LYS A 136 21.83 8.91 -15.49
N PHE A 137 20.86 8.23 -16.07
CA PHE A 137 21.05 7.23 -17.15
C PHE A 137 20.74 7.79 -18.55
N VAL A 138 20.39 9.09 -18.66
CA VAL A 138 20.14 9.73 -19.95
C VAL A 138 21.43 10.28 -20.53
N ASN A 139 21.81 9.85 -21.73
CA ASN A 139 22.81 10.54 -22.55
C ASN A 139 22.13 11.72 -23.25
N LYS A 140 22.39 12.93 -22.74
CA LYS A 140 21.77 14.19 -23.23
C LYS A 140 22.20 14.50 -24.68
N LYS A 141 23.43 14.18 -25.07
CA LYS A 141 23.95 14.46 -26.40
C LYS A 141 23.33 13.57 -27.47
N GLU A 142 23.23 12.28 -27.18
CA GLU A 142 22.67 11.30 -28.11
C GLU A 142 21.15 11.13 -27.96
N LYS A 143 20.51 11.75 -26.96
CA LYS A 143 19.09 11.58 -26.59
C LYS A 143 18.71 10.08 -26.45
N LYS A 144 19.57 9.32 -25.78
CA LYS A 144 19.37 7.90 -25.53
C LYS A 144 19.40 7.57 -24.05
N TYR A 145 18.65 6.56 -23.66
CA TYR A 145 18.63 6.01 -22.30
C TYR A 145 19.58 4.82 -22.19
N ASN A 146 20.38 4.77 -21.11
CA ASN A 146 21.36 3.71 -20.89
C ASN A 146 20.79 2.64 -19.94
N TYR A 147 20.06 1.68 -20.51
CA TYR A 147 19.43 0.58 -19.76
C TYR A 147 20.47 -0.35 -19.11
N LYS A 148 21.60 -0.61 -19.76
CA LYS A 148 22.66 -1.46 -19.20
C LYS A 148 23.19 -0.89 -17.88
N ARG A 149 23.48 0.43 -17.84
CA ARG A 149 23.95 1.08 -16.63
C ARG A 149 22.85 1.09 -15.55
N LEU A 150 21.56 1.26 -15.93
CA LEU A 150 20.45 1.13 -15.01
C LEU A 150 20.41 -0.26 -14.39
N TYR A 151 20.49 -1.32 -15.21
CA TYR A 151 20.52 -2.71 -14.75
C TYR A 151 21.63 -2.97 -13.73
N GLU A 152 22.88 -2.56 -14.04
CA GLU A 152 24.01 -2.75 -13.13
C GLU A 152 23.84 -1.96 -11.82
N THR A 153 23.25 -0.77 -11.89
CA THR A 153 22.95 0.04 -10.70
C THR A 153 21.86 -0.61 -9.84
N ALA A 154 20.77 -1.10 -10.45
CA ALA A 154 19.69 -1.79 -9.75
C ALA A 154 20.21 -3.07 -9.07
N LYS A 155 21.01 -3.86 -9.79
CA LYS A 155 21.66 -5.05 -9.24
C LYS A 155 22.53 -4.76 -8.03
N LEU A 156 23.35 -3.70 -8.10
CA LEU A 156 24.19 -3.27 -6.97
C LEU A 156 23.35 -2.76 -5.80
N ALA A 157 22.34 -1.94 -6.06
CA ALA A 157 21.46 -1.40 -5.04
C ALA A 157 20.69 -2.52 -4.31
N THR A 158 20.17 -3.50 -5.04
CA THR A 158 19.50 -4.69 -4.47
C THR A 158 20.44 -5.46 -3.55
N LYS A 159 21.68 -5.71 -4.01
CA LYS A 159 22.69 -6.41 -3.21
C LYS A 159 23.05 -5.64 -1.94
N ASN A 160 23.17 -4.31 -2.04
CA ASN A 160 23.46 -3.46 -0.89
C ASN A 160 22.31 -3.46 0.13
N LEU A 161 21.05 -3.38 -0.32
CA LEU A 161 19.88 -3.46 0.56
C LEU A 161 19.80 -4.80 1.28
N ASP A 162 20.09 -5.90 0.58
CA ASP A 162 20.16 -7.22 1.21
C ASP A 162 21.24 -7.28 2.31
N GLN A 163 22.41 -6.70 2.07
CA GLN A 163 23.47 -6.62 3.10
C GLN A 163 23.09 -5.72 4.28
N VAL A 164 22.34 -4.63 4.04
CA VAL A 164 21.86 -3.75 5.12
C VAL A 164 21.00 -4.53 6.11
N ILE A 165 20.21 -5.49 5.66
CA ILE A 165 19.40 -6.34 6.54
C ILE A 165 20.27 -7.04 7.61
N ASP A 166 21.46 -7.51 7.23
CA ASP A 166 22.33 -8.26 8.12
C ASP A 166 23.05 -7.37 9.16
N ILE A 167 23.35 -6.12 8.81
CA ILE A 167 24.16 -5.20 9.64
C ILE A 167 23.35 -4.13 10.35
N ASN A 168 22.05 -4.03 10.06
CA ASN A 168 21.19 -2.98 10.59
C ASN A 168 20.97 -3.13 12.10
N PHE A 169 20.70 -2.00 12.76
CA PHE A 169 20.21 -2.00 14.13
C PHE A 169 18.71 -2.27 14.16
N TYR A 170 18.28 -3.18 15.03
CA TYR A 170 16.87 -3.51 15.22
C TYR A 170 16.41 -3.10 16.63
N PRO A 171 15.36 -2.28 16.76
CA PRO A 171 14.90 -1.80 18.07
C PRO A 171 14.23 -2.89 18.92
N THR A 172 13.75 -3.96 18.30
CA THR A 172 13.11 -5.09 18.99
C THR A 172 13.48 -6.43 18.35
N ASP A 173 13.36 -7.53 19.10
CA ASP A 173 13.59 -8.88 18.56
C ASP A 173 12.57 -9.25 17.46
N LYS A 174 11.35 -8.73 17.54
CA LYS A 174 10.29 -8.97 16.54
C LYS A 174 10.62 -8.34 15.19
N THR A 175 11.20 -7.14 15.18
CA THR A 175 11.66 -6.48 13.96
C THR A 175 12.84 -7.22 13.34
N LYS A 176 13.81 -7.63 14.16
CA LYS A 176 14.95 -8.43 13.73
C LYS A 176 14.53 -9.76 13.14
N LYS A 177 13.61 -10.47 13.82
CA LYS A 177 13.07 -11.76 13.37
C LYS A 177 12.41 -11.61 12.00
N SER A 178 11.48 -10.67 11.86
CA SER A 178 10.74 -10.44 10.61
C SER A 178 11.68 -10.09 9.46
N ASN A 179 12.58 -9.13 9.66
CA ASN A 179 13.46 -8.65 8.60
C ASN A 179 14.46 -9.72 8.13
N ASN A 180 15.05 -10.47 9.06
CA ASN A 180 15.97 -11.56 8.72
C ASN A 180 15.26 -12.75 8.03
N LEU A 181 14.02 -13.04 8.43
CA LEU A 181 13.26 -14.16 7.88
C LEU A 181 12.75 -13.87 6.46
N HIS A 182 12.21 -12.67 6.23
CA HIS A 182 11.54 -12.33 4.99
C HIS A 182 12.40 -11.51 4.03
N ARG A 183 13.43 -10.84 4.53
CA ARG A 183 14.39 -10.01 3.76
C ARG A 183 13.71 -9.05 2.77
N PRO A 184 12.72 -8.24 3.20
CA PRO A 184 12.00 -7.37 2.31
C PRO A 184 12.85 -6.17 1.90
N ILE A 185 12.84 -5.85 0.63
CA ILE A 185 13.47 -4.65 0.08
C ILE A 185 12.51 -3.90 -0.83
N GLY A 186 12.59 -2.57 -0.81
CA GLY A 186 11.87 -1.69 -1.72
C GLY A 186 12.86 -0.84 -2.52
N LEU A 187 13.01 -1.15 -3.80
CA LEU A 187 13.85 -0.36 -4.71
C LEU A 187 12.98 0.44 -5.65
N GLY A 188 12.80 1.71 -5.34
CA GLY A 188 12.03 2.65 -6.12
C GLY A 188 12.86 3.45 -7.13
N VAL A 189 12.18 4.37 -7.80
CA VAL A 189 12.79 5.28 -8.77
C VAL A 189 12.31 6.70 -8.54
N GLN A 190 13.08 7.67 -9.05
CA GLN A 190 12.70 9.08 -9.05
C GLN A 190 13.12 9.76 -10.35
N GLY A 191 12.40 10.80 -10.76
CA GLY A 191 12.75 11.60 -11.92
C GLY A 191 12.36 11.00 -13.26
N LEU A 192 11.29 10.17 -13.36
CA LEU A 192 10.81 9.66 -14.64
C LEU A 192 10.35 10.79 -15.57
N SER A 193 9.64 11.79 -15.05
CA SER A 193 9.26 12.98 -15.82
C SER A 193 10.47 13.74 -16.33
N ASP A 194 11.52 13.86 -15.54
CA ASP A 194 12.77 14.51 -15.96
C ASP A 194 13.43 13.75 -17.12
N VAL A 195 13.36 12.42 -17.12
CA VAL A 195 13.83 11.61 -18.26
C VAL A 195 13.08 11.99 -19.53
N PHE A 196 11.74 12.13 -19.46
CA PHE A 196 10.94 12.51 -20.61
C PHE A 196 11.26 13.95 -21.06
N PHE A 197 11.40 14.88 -20.13
CA PHE A 197 11.81 16.26 -20.46
C PHE A 197 13.19 16.32 -21.14
N ILE A 198 14.18 15.63 -20.60
CA ILE A 198 15.54 15.60 -21.20
C ILE A 198 15.52 14.98 -22.61
N LEU A 199 14.71 13.94 -22.79
CA LEU A 199 14.55 13.28 -24.08
C LEU A 199 13.58 14.02 -25.03
N GLN A 200 12.92 15.10 -24.56
CA GLN A 200 11.94 15.90 -25.30
C GLN A 200 10.74 15.05 -25.77
N LEU A 201 10.21 14.22 -24.86
CA LEU A 201 9.09 13.33 -25.14
C LEU A 201 7.83 13.80 -24.37
N PRO A 202 6.70 13.96 -25.04
CA PRO A 202 5.42 14.12 -24.36
C PRO A 202 5.10 12.87 -23.52
N HIS A 203 4.54 13.06 -22.31
CA HIS A 203 4.21 11.96 -21.41
C HIS A 203 3.27 10.91 -22.04
N GLU A 204 2.33 11.35 -22.86
CA GLU A 204 1.34 10.50 -23.54
C GLU A 204 1.86 9.85 -24.83
N SER A 205 3.12 10.09 -25.21
CA SER A 205 3.68 9.54 -26.43
C SER A 205 3.96 8.05 -26.32
N LYS A 206 3.77 7.31 -27.43
CA LYS A 206 4.12 5.89 -27.52
C LYS A 206 5.58 5.64 -27.13
N LYS A 207 6.48 6.55 -27.46
CA LYS A 207 7.90 6.46 -27.13
C LYS A 207 8.17 6.60 -25.63
N ALA A 208 7.44 7.48 -24.94
CA ALA A 208 7.49 7.59 -23.47
C ALA A 208 7.00 6.29 -22.81
N ALA A 209 5.88 5.74 -23.27
CA ALA A 209 5.36 4.46 -22.80
C ALA A 209 6.34 3.30 -23.00
N GLU A 210 7.02 3.25 -24.16
CA GLU A 210 8.05 2.23 -24.45
C GLU A 210 9.26 2.37 -23.51
N ILE A 211 9.76 3.58 -23.29
CA ILE A 211 10.86 3.83 -22.36
C ILE A 211 10.47 3.45 -20.95
N ASN A 212 9.26 3.84 -20.50
CA ASN A 212 8.75 3.45 -19.20
C ASN A 212 8.72 1.93 -19.04
N LYS A 213 8.15 1.22 -20.00
CA LYS A 213 8.10 -0.24 -19.99
C LYS A 213 9.51 -0.83 -19.82
N ARG A 214 10.48 -0.41 -20.63
CA ARG A 214 11.87 -0.90 -20.60
C ARG A 214 12.67 -0.53 -19.35
N ILE A 215 12.28 0.52 -18.63
CA ILE A 215 12.89 0.87 -17.33
C ILE A 215 12.49 -0.13 -16.25
N PHE A 216 11.24 -0.62 -16.29
CA PHE A 216 10.68 -1.48 -15.24
C PHE A 216 10.70 -2.99 -15.60
N GLU A 217 11.13 -3.36 -16.79
CA GLU A 217 11.43 -4.75 -17.19
C GLU A 217 12.81 -5.21 -16.72
#